data_93a32c20d34e09b27412cd28d8b9cc47
#
_entry.id   93a32c20d34e09b27412cd28d8b9cc47
#
_cell.length_a   1.000
_cell.length_b   1.000
_cell.length_c   1.000
_cell.angle_alpha   90.00
_cell.angle_beta   90.00
_cell.angle_gamma   90.00
#
_symmetry.space_group_name_H-M   'P 1'
#
loop_
_entity.id
_entity.type
_entity.pdbx_description
1 polymer ?
#
loop_
_entity_poly.entity_id
_entity_poly.type
_entity_poly.pdbx_seq_one_letter_code
_entity_poly.pdbx_strand_id
1 'polypeptide(L)'
;MYPEMEIRRFASTKAADDYRLCAYLLDKDLLSFAKSVYKCYDIKSANLPKHYREALTLYTHKSNTPVVIYHNSVADADYEDFQKLARSESDKQQRENAVRDTYGNTYWFYYFFR
;
A
#
# COMPACT_ATOMS: atom_id res chain seq x y z
N MET A 1 -24.65 -4.62 -21.69
CA MET A 1 -23.65 -3.54 -21.79
C MET A 1 -24.20 -2.27 -21.14
N TYR A 2 -23.39 -1.62 -20.34
CA TYR A 2 -23.82 -0.39 -19.69
C TYR A 2 -23.65 0.80 -20.62
N PRO A 3 -24.62 1.72 -20.60
CA PRO A 3 -24.40 3.01 -21.25
C PRO A 3 -23.18 3.71 -20.68
N GLU A 4 -22.52 4.50 -21.49
CA GLU A 4 -21.32 5.24 -21.07
C GLU A 4 -21.56 6.07 -19.82
N MET A 5 -22.74 6.67 -19.71
CA MET A 5 -23.10 7.48 -18.54
C MET A 5 -23.12 6.66 -17.26
N GLU A 6 -23.60 5.40 -17.31
CA GLU A 6 -23.62 4.54 -16.14
C GLU A 6 -22.21 4.08 -15.77
N ILE A 7 -21.33 3.86 -16.75
CA ILE A 7 -19.94 3.53 -16.49
C ILE A 7 -19.24 4.66 -15.73
N ARG A 8 -19.46 5.90 -16.16
CA ARG A 8 -18.90 7.07 -15.47
C ARG A 8 -19.44 7.19 -14.05
N ARG A 9 -20.73 7.00 -13.87
CA ARG A 9 -21.35 7.06 -12.56
C ARG A 9 -20.79 5.99 -11.64
N PHE A 10 -20.63 4.78 -12.15
CA PHE A 10 -20.03 3.68 -11.39
C PHE A 10 -18.58 3.99 -11.04
N ALA A 11 -17.82 4.50 -11.99
CA ALA A 11 -16.41 4.82 -11.80
C ALA A 11 -16.19 5.94 -10.77
N SER A 12 -17.19 6.75 -10.50
CA SER A 12 -17.11 7.82 -9.50
C SER A 12 -17.52 7.35 -8.10
N THR A 13 -17.98 6.10 -7.93
CA THR A 13 -18.33 5.58 -6.61
C THR A 13 -17.08 5.21 -5.83
N LYS A 14 -17.20 5.22 -4.52
CA LYS A 14 -16.10 4.81 -3.64
C LYS A 14 -15.68 3.37 -3.89
N ALA A 15 -16.64 2.49 -4.15
CA ALA A 15 -16.34 1.09 -4.45
C ALA A 15 -15.51 0.94 -5.73
N ALA A 16 -15.82 1.72 -6.77
CA ALA A 16 -15.05 1.69 -8.01
C ALA A 16 -13.65 2.28 -7.81
N ASP A 17 -13.52 3.34 -7.00
CA ASP A 17 -12.24 3.92 -6.66
C ASP A 17 -11.36 2.91 -5.92
N ASP A 18 -11.91 2.22 -4.92
CA ASP A 18 -11.18 1.19 -4.17
C ASP A 18 -10.77 0.04 -5.07
N TYR A 19 -11.63 -0.38 -5.98
CA TYR A 19 -11.29 -1.44 -6.93
C TYR A 19 -10.06 -1.05 -7.76
N ARG A 20 -10.05 0.17 -8.26
CA ARG A 20 -8.95 0.67 -9.08
C ARG A 20 -7.66 0.78 -8.28
N LEU A 21 -7.75 1.33 -7.06
CA LEU A 21 -6.59 1.45 -6.18
C LEU A 21 -6.01 0.09 -5.81
N CYS A 22 -6.88 -0.87 -5.49
CA CYS A 22 -6.45 -2.23 -5.18
C CYS A 22 -5.80 -2.90 -6.40
N ALA A 23 -6.31 -2.65 -7.60
CA ALA A 23 -5.71 -3.19 -8.81
C ALA A 23 -4.26 -2.69 -8.98
N TYR A 24 -4.01 -1.40 -8.73
CA TYR A 24 -2.64 -0.89 -8.74
C TYR A 24 -1.76 -1.59 -7.72
N LEU A 25 -2.27 -1.81 -6.51
CA LEU A 25 -1.50 -2.48 -5.47
C LEU A 25 -1.19 -3.93 -5.82
N LEU A 26 -2.15 -4.64 -6.40
CA LEU A 26 -1.93 -6.03 -6.84
C LEU A 26 -0.89 -6.12 -7.95
N ASP A 27 -0.86 -5.12 -8.83
CA ASP A 27 0.13 -5.03 -9.90
C ASP A 27 1.48 -4.47 -9.42
N LYS A 28 1.58 -4.10 -8.15
CA LYS A 28 2.76 -3.46 -7.56
C LYS A 28 3.12 -2.14 -8.24
N ASP A 29 2.11 -1.45 -8.77
CA ASP A 29 2.26 -0.17 -9.44
C ASP A 29 2.08 0.97 -8.43
N LEU A 30 3.10 1.19 -7.62
CA LEU A 30 3.06 2.18 -6.55
C LEU A 30 2.91 3.60 -7.06
N LEU A 31 3.48 3.90 -8.23
CA LEU A 31 3.40 5.25 -8.78
C LEU A 31 1.96 5.62 -9.16
N SER A 32 1.27 4.75 -9.88
CA SER A 32 -0.12 4.98 -10.25
C SER A 32 -1.01 5.03 -9.00
N PHE A 33 -0.75 4.16 -8.03
CA PHE A 33 -1.47 4.17 -6.77
C PHE A 33 -1.29 5.51 -6.05
N ALA A 34 -0.04 5.97 -5.90
CA ALA A 34 0.25 7.21 -5.18
C ALA A 34 -0.37 8.43 -5.86
N LYS A 35 -0.39 8.44 -7.20
CA LYS A 35 -1.00 9.53 -7.95
C LYS A 35 -2.52 9.57 -7.85
N SER A 36 -3.14 8.43 -7.53
CA SER A 36 -4.60 8.29 -7.55
C SER A 36 -5.24 8.34 -6.17
N VAL A 37 -4.55 7.83 -5.15
CA VAL A 37 -5.15 7.66 -3.82
C VAL A 37 -5.56 8.99 -3.18
N TYR A 38 -4.77 10.04 -3.36
CA TYR A 38 -5.06 11.34 -2.75
C TYR A 38 -6.32 12.00 -3.34
N LYS A 39 -6.74 11.56 -4.51
CA LYS A 39 -7.98 12.05 -5.13
C LYS A 39 -9.22 11.39 -4.53
N CYS A 40 -9.05 10.24 -3.93
CA CYS A 40 -10.15 9.42 -3.41
C CYS A 40 -10.23 9.46 -1.89
N TYR A 41 -9.11 9.73 -1.21
CA TYR A 41 -9.01 9.72 0.25
C TYR A 41 -8.20 10.90 0.74
N ASP A 42 -8.53 11.37 1.95
CA ASP A 42 -7.65 12.25 2.69
C ASP A 42 -6.55 11.40 3.32
N ILE A 43 -5.37 11.41 2.74
CA ILE A 43 -4.25 10.56 3.17
C ILE A 43 -3.72 10.93 4.56
N LYS A 44 -4.10 12.09 5.09
CA LYS A 44 -3.75 12.50 6.45
C LYS A 44 -4.82 12.09 7.47
N SER A 45 -5.89 11.48 7.04
CA SER A 45 -6.99 11.06 7.90
C SER A 45 -6.71 9.70 8.55
N ALA A 46 -7.19 9.52 9.78
CA ALA A 46 -7.17 8.23 10.45
C ALA A 46 -8.02 7.18 9.73
N ASN A 47 -8.89 7.60 8.82
CA ASN A 47 -9.78 6.72 8.07
C ASN A 47 -9.10 6.10 6.85
N LEU A 48 -7.87 6.48 6.54
CA LEU A 48 -7.13 5.89 5.43
C LEU A 48 -6.93 4.38 5.70
N PRO A 49 -7.36 3.49 4.80
CA PRO A 49 -7.21 2.05 5.01
C PRO A 49 -5.75 1.66 5.27
N LYS A 50 -5.57 0.66 6.11
CA LYS A 50 -4.26 0.18 6.55
C LYS A 50 -3.33 -0.12 5.37
N HIS A 51 -3.81 -0.86 4.38
CA HIS A 51 -2.98 -1.27 3.24
C HIS A 51 -2.59 -0.09 2.35
N TYR A 52 -3.44 0.92 2.26
CA TYR A 52 -3.11 2.13 1.50
C TYR A 52 -2.02 2.93 2.22
N ARG A 53 -2.09 3.00 3.54
CA ARG A 53 -1.06 3.66 4.34
C ARG A 53 0.29 2.93 4.21
N GLU A 54 0.26 1.60 4.26
CA GLU A 54 1.45 0.79 4.07
C GLU A 54 2.07 1.00 2.69
N ALA A 55 1.24 1.05 1.66
CA ALA A 55 1.71 1.28 0.29
C ALA A 55 2.32 2.66 0.11
N LEU A 56 1.73 3.70 0.73
CA LEU A 56 2.29 5.04 0.66
C LEU A 56 3.61 5.15 1.41
N THR A 57 3.75 4.47 2.54
CA THR A 57 5.02 4.40 3.26
C THR A 57 6.09 3.74 2.40
N LEU A 58 5.75 2.64 1.75
CA LEU A 58 6.65 1.95 0.83
C LEU A 58 7.03 2.85 -0.33
N TYR A 59 6.08 3.55 -0.91
CA TYR A 59 6.33 4.48 -2.02
C TYR A 59 7.33 5.57 -1.61
N THR A 60 7.14 6.15 -0.42
CA THR A 60 8.04 7.18 0.10
C THR A 60 9.47 6.66 0.19
N HIS A 61 9.66 5.46 0.74
CA HIS A 61 10.99 4.88 0.91
C HIS A 61 11.64 4.48 -0.41
N LYS A 62 10.86 4.00 -1.37
CA LYS A 62 11.40 3.56 -2.66
C LYS A 62 11.69 4.70 -3.62
N SER A 63 10.91 5.76 -3.57
CA SER A 63 11.03 6.87 -4.52
C SER A 63 11.78 8.07 -3.96
N ASN A 64 12.07 8.09 -2.67
CA ASN A 64 12.61 9.25 -1.95
C ASN A 64 11.72 10.49 -2.07
N THR A 65 10.43 10.28 -2.36
CA THR A 65 9.47 11.38 -2.47
C THR A 65 8.66 11.41 -1.18
N PRO A 66 8.79 12.46 -0.35
CA PRO A 66 8.06 12.52 0.91
C PRO A 66 6.56 12.60 0.68
N VAL A 67 5.82 11.74 1.38
CA VAL A 67 4.36 11.77 1.41
C VAL A 67 3.94 11.75 2.88
N VAL A 68 3.27 12.79 3.32
CA VAL A 68 2.83 12.91 4.70
C VAL A 68 1.46 12.27 4.84
N ILE A 69 1.38 11.25 5.69
CA ILE A 69 0.14 10.53 5.97
C ILE A 69 -0.16 10.56 7.46
N TYR A 70 -1.34 10.08 7.86
CA TYR A 70 -1.71 9.96 9.26
C TYR A 70 -0.73 9.02 9.97
N HIS A 71 -0.19 9.45 11.13
CA HIS A 71 0.82 8.70 11.90
C HIS A 71 2.02 8.25 11.06
N ASN A 72 2.50 9.14 10.22
CA ASN A 72 3.62 8.87 9.31
C ASN A 72 4.87 8.36 10.01
N SER A 73 5.23 8.92 11.19
CA SER A 73 6.40 8.46 11.92
C SER A 73 6.24 7.03 12.45
N VAL A 74 5.03 6.65 12.87
CA VAL A 74 4.74 5.28 13.31
C VAL A 74 4.84 4.32 12.12
N ALA A 75 4.27 4.69 10.98
CA ALA A 75 4.32 3.87 9.78
C ALA A 75 5.76 3.69 9.29
N ASP A 76 6.57 4.75 9.34
CA ASP A 76 7.98 4.68 8.95
C ASP A 76 8.77 3.76 9.88
N ALA A 77 8.53 3.85 11.19
CA ALA A 77 9.21 2.99 12.16
C ALA A 77 8.83 1.51 11.95
N ASP A 78 7.56 1.24 11.69
CA ASP A 78 7.09 -0.13 11.42
C ASP A 78 7.72 -0.68 10.15
N TYR A 79 7.83 0.14 9.11
CA TYR A 79 8.45 -0.27 7.86
C TYR A 79 9.94 -0.56 8.05
N GLU A 80 10.63 0.25 8.84
CA GLU A 80 12.04 0.01 9.15
C GLU A 80 12.23 -1.30 9.92
N ASP A 81 11.35 -1.60 10.87
CA ASP A 81 11.36 -2.86 11.62
C ASP A 81 11.12 -4.05 10.68
N PHE A 82 10.18 -3.90 9.74
CA PHE A 82 9.95 -4.91 8.71
C PHE A 82 11.22 -5.18 7.91
N GLN A 83 11.92 -4.13 7.48
CA GLN A 83 13.15 -4.28 6.70
C GLN A 83 14.27 -4.92 7.51
N LYS A 84 14.39 -4.57 8.79
CA LYS A 84 15.40 -5.17 9.67
C LYS A 84 15.15 -6.67 9.82
N LEU A 85 13.90 -7.06 10.04
CA LEU A 85 13.54 -8.47 10.15
C LEU A 85 13.81 -9.21 8.85
N ALA A 86 13.44 -8.60 7.72
CA ALA A 86 13.67 -9.20 6.41
C ALA A 86 15.16 -9.41 6.08
N ARG A 87 16.03 -8.59 6.68
CA ARG A 87 17.48 -8.69 6.48
C ARG A 87 18.18 -9.54 7.53
N SER A 88 17.49 -9.92 8.61
CA SER A 88 18.11 -10.64 9.73
C SER A 88 18.43 -12.09 9.41
N GLU A 89 17.76 -12.66 8.42
CA GLU A 89 17.96 -14.06 8.02
C GLU A 89 18.63 -14.13 6.66
N SER A 90 19.63 -14.98 6.55
CA SER A 90 20.34 -15.18 5.27
C SER A 90 19.61 -16.18 4.37
N ASP A 91 18.92 -17.16 4.95
CA ASP A 91 18.16 -18.15 4.20
C ASP A 91 16.82 -17.53 3.76
N LYS A 92 16.52 -17.65 2.46
CA LYS A 92 15.31 -17.07 1.89
C LYS A 92 14.04 -17.61 2.52
N GLN A 93 13.98 -18.93 2.75
CA GLN A 93 12.79 -19.56 3.31
C GLN A 93 12.58 -19.15 4.78
N GLN A 94 13.65 -19.12 5.56
CA GLN A 94 13.59 -18.69 6.95
C GLN A 94 13.21 -17.20 7.05
N ARG A 95 13.75 -16.39 6.15
CA ARG A 95 13.40 -14.98 6.07
C ARG A 95 11.92 -14.78 5.79
N GLU A 96 11.39 -15.48 4.80
CA GLU A 96 9.98 -15.41 4.46
C GLU A 96 9.10 -15.85 5.63
N ASN A 97 9.46 -16.94 6.31
CA ASN A 97 8.70 -17.44 7.45
C ASN A 97 8.69 -16.45 8.60
N ALA A 98 9.86 -15.88 8.94
CA ALA A 98 9.96 -14.91 10.03
C ALA A 98 9.15 -13.65 9.74
N VAL A 99 9.22 -13.16 8.52
CA VAL A 99 8.47 -11.95 8.13
C VAL A 99 6.97 -12.25 8.09
N ARG A 100 6.57 -13.42 7.61
CA ARG A 100 5.16 -13.81 7.54
C ARG A 100 4.51 -13.84 8.92
N ASP A 101 5.20 -14.33 9.92
CA ASP A 101 4.65 -14.43 11.28
C ASP A 101 4.26 -13.08 11.86
N THR A 102 5.01 -12.04 11.55
CA THR A 102 4.77 -10.69 12.09
C THR A 102 4.05 -9.78 11.10
N TYR A 103 4.41 -9.85 9.82
CA TYR A 103 3.97 -8.89 8.80
C TYR A 103 3.20 -9.53 7.64
N GLY A 104 2.73 -10.77 7.81
CA GLY A 104 2.07 -11.51 6.72
C GLY A 104 0.80 -10.85 6.20
N ASN A 105 0.14 -10.03 7.00
CA ASN A 105 -1.06 -9.31 6.60
C ASN A 105 -0.79 -7.86 6.21
N THR A 106 0.46 -7.50 5.93
CA THR A 106 0.80 -6.16 5.45
C THR A 106 0.97 -6.15 3.94
N TYR A 107 0.82 -4.98 3.34
CA TYR A 107 1.11 -4.83 1.92
C TYR A 107 2.59 -5.02 1.63
N TRP A 108 3.47 -4.68 2.58
CA TRP A 108 4.91 -4.86 2.42
C TRP A 108 5.28 -6.33 2.18
N PHE A 109 4.67 -7.24 2.94
CA PHE A 109 4.90 -8.67 2.74
C PHE A 109 4.47 -9.09 1.33
N TYR A 110 3.28 -8.66 0.90
CA TYR A 110 2.80 -8.93 -0.45
C TYR A 110 3.78 -8.41 -1.50
N TYR A 111 4.22 -7.17 -1.34
CA TYR A 111 5.06 -6.51 -2.34
C TYR A 111 6.40 -7.22 -2.53
N PHE A 112 7.05 -7.63 -1.44
CA PHE A 112 8.39 -8.21 -1.50
C PHE A 112 8.41 -9.72 -1.64
N PHE A 113 7.37 -10.45 -1.23
CA PHE A 113 7.40 -11.91 -1.15
C PHE A 113 6.35 -12.61 -2.02
N ARG A 114 5.43 -11.87 -2.61
CA ARG A 114 4.37 -12.44 -3.45
C ARG A 114 4.47 -11.87 -4.85
#